data_e4fc495f9135a066ff15fe7d68772a19
#
_entry.id   e4fc495f9135a066ff15fe7d68772a19
#
_cell.length_a   1.000
_cell.length_b   1.000
_cell.length_c   1.000
_cell.angle_alpha   90.00
_cell.angle_beta   90.00
_cell.angle_gamma   90.00
#
_symmetry.space_group_name_H-M   'P 1'
#
loop_
_entity.id
_entity.type
_entity.pdbx_description
1 polymer ?
#
loop_
_entity_poly.entity_id
_entity_poly.type
_entity_poly.pdbx_seq_one_letter_code
_entity_poly.pdbx_strand_id
1 'polypeptide(L)'
;LSQYSIRDYLARGWLTHDGMWFYNALNTLGIETANALNRAAIRSMAPMEMERTMTMLGITPGSLTTFPELADFMIRALDMVLPASILRHYHATIQPPDTFRWEWEPGECFAYKGIKLAGCVDRYSCGVIYRIGCWFDALGIEYRIEPNPDTCMMHEKGYCRGDIIVNLPG
;
A
#
# COMPACT_ATOMS: atom_id res chain seq x y z
N LEU A 1 -16.51 -14.18 18.68
CA LEU A 1 -15.91 -13.56 17.52
C LEU A 1 -14.56 -14.24 17.25
N SER A 2 -14.28 -14.61 15.99
CA SER A 2 -12.98 -15.14 15.61
C SER A 2 -11.91 -14.03 15.62
N GLN A 3 -10.63 -14.40 15.77
CA GLN A 3 -9.53 -13.44 15.64
C GLN A 3 -9.55 -12.74 14.27
N TYR A 4 -9.93 -13.45 13.20
CA TYR A 4 -10.09 -12.88 11.86
C TYR A 4 -11.16 -11.79 11.81
N SER A 5 -12.31 -12.02 12.47
CA SER A 5 -13.38 -11.01 12.51
C SER A 5 -12.96 -9.74 13.25
N ILE A 6 -12.20 -9.89 14.33
CA ILE A 6 -11.67 -8.75 15.11
C ILE A 6 -10.64 -7.99 14.27
N ARG A 7 -9.71 -8.70 13.64
CA ARG A 7 -8.71 -8.09 12.76
C ARG A 7 -9.36 -7.29 11.63
N ASP A 8 -10.30 -7.89 10.92
CA ASP A 8 -11.01 -7.22 9.82
C ASP A 8 -11.78 -5.98 10.30
N TYR A 9 -12.44 -6.07 11.46
CA TYR A 9 -13.14 -4.92 12.03
C TYR A 9 -12.20 -3.77 12.37
N LEU A 10 -11.06 -4.06 13.02
CA LEU A 10 -10.07 -3.05 13.39
C LEU A 10 -9.41 -2.43 12.16
N ALA A 11 -9.02 -3.25 11.18
CA ALA A 11 -8.42 -2.78 9.95
C ALA A 11 -9.37 -1.91 9.12
N ARG A 12 -10.65 -2.26 9.04
CA ARG A 12 -11.68 -1.42 8.40
C ARG A 12 -11.88 -0.10 9.15
N GLY A 13 -11.90 -0.14 10.48
CA GLY A 13 -11.99 1.07 11.31
C GLY A 13 -10.84 2.03 11.03
N TRP A 14 -9.63 1.49 10.95
CA TRP A 14 -8.44 2.26 10.59
C TRP A 14 -8.55 2.88 9.19
N LEU A 15 -8.89 2.10 8.17
CA LEU A 15 -9.04 2.61 6.79
C LEU A 15 -10.15 3.66 6.68
N THR A 16 -11.23 3.50 7.44
CA THR A 16 -12.31 4.50 7.50
C THR A 16 -11.82 5.79 8.14
N HIS A 17 -11.10 5.71 9.26
CA HIS A 17 -10.54 6.87 9.94
C HIS A 17 -9.55 7.63 9.03
N ASP A 18 -8.66 6.91 8.36
CA ASP A 18 -7.69 7.46 7.42
C ASP A 18 -8.40 8.15 6.22
N GLY A 19 -9.40 7.48 5.65
CA GLY A 19 -10.23 8.06 4.59
C GLY A 19 -10.98 9.32 5.03
N MET A 20 -11.49 9.37 6.27
CA MET A 20 -12.16 10.57 6.82
C MET A 20 -11.17 11.71 7.09
N TRP A 21 -9.95 11.41 7.52
CA TRP A 21 -8.90 12.41 7.61
C TRP A 21 -8.59 13.05 6.25
N PHE A 22 -8.38 12.22 5.23
CA PHE A 22 -8.15 12.71 3.87
C PHE A 22 -9.33 13.56 3.38
N TYR A 23 -10.58 13.07 3.55
CA TYR A 23 -11.79 13.78 3.14
C TYR A 23 -11.93 15.16 3.80
N ASN A 24 -11.65 15.26 5.11
CA ASN A 24 -11.72 16.53 5.81
C ASN A 24 -10.57 17.47 5.44
N ALA A 25 -9.36 16.96 5.22
CA ALA A 25 -8.24 17.73 4.67
C ALA A 25 -8.57 18.28 3.28
N LEU A 26 -9.17 17.46 2.41
CA LEU A 26 -9.63 17.84 1.07
C LEU A 26 -10.61 19.01 1.14
N ASN A 27 -11.64 18.91 2.00
CA ASN A 27 -12.70 19.93 2.09
C ASN A 27 -12.22 21.22 2.75
N THR A 28 -11.23 21.16 3.65
CA THR A 28 -10.74 22.30 4.42
C THR A 28 -9.58 23.01 3.73
N LEU A 29 -8.67 22.24 3.10
CA LEU A 29 -7.36 22.72 2.63
C LEU A 29 -7.14 22.56 1.12
N GLY A 30 -8.07 21.90 0.43
CA GLY A 30 -7.98 21.59 -0.99
C GLY A 30 -7.16 20.34 -1.29
N ILE A 31 -7.23 19.89 -2.56
CA ILE A 31 -6.71 18.59 -2.98
C ILE A 31 -5.17 18.51 -2.94
N GLU A 32 -4.48 19.57 -3.30
CA GLU A 32 -3.01 19.61 -3.30
C GLU A 32 -2.46 19.39 -1.89
N THR A 33 -3.03 20.12 -0.91
CA THR A 33 -2.66 19.98 0.49
C THR A 33 -3.06 18.62 1.06
N ALA A 34 -4.25 18.12 0.74
CA ALA A 34 -4.70 16.79 1.17
C ALA A 34 -3.78 15.69 0.64
N ASN A 35 -3.39 15.73 -0.64
CA ASN A 35 -2.42 14.78 -1.22
C ASN A 35 -1.05 14.87 -0.54
N ALA A 36 -0.55 16.09 -0.30
CA ALA A 36 0.75 16.30 0.35
C ALA A 36 0.76 15.75 1.79
N LEU A 37 -0.29 16.02 2.57
CA LEU A 37 -0.45 15.51 3.94
C LEU A 37 -0.58 13.98 3.97
N ASN A 38 -1.37 13.40 3.06
CA ASN A 38 -1.51 11.95 2.94
C ASN A 38 -0.17 11.27 2.66
N ARG A 39 0.58 11.77 1.67
CA ARG A 39 1.92 11.21 1.36
C ARG A 39 2.92 11.41 2.51
N ALA A 40 2.88 12.56 3.20
CA ALA A 40 3.72 12.81 4.36
C ALA A 40 3.40 11.84 5.51
N ALA A 41 2.12 11.60 5.80
CA ALA A 41 1.68 10.65 6.82
C ALA A 41 2.13 9.23 6.50
N ILE A 42 1.93 8.77 5.25
CA ILE A 42 2.37 7.46 4.76
C ILE A 42 3.89 7.30 4.95
N ARG A 43 4.67 8.27 4.51
CA ARG A 43 6.14 8.24 4.64
C ARG A 43 6.60 8.17 6.09
N SER A 44 5.97 8.93 6.98
CA SER A 44 6.30 8.95 8.40
C SER A 44 5.90 7.64 9.11
N MET A 45 4.82 7.01 8.67
CA MET A 45 4.31 5.78 9.26
C MET A 45 5.10 4.54 8.83
N ALA A 46 5.57 4.49 7.59
CA ALA A 46 6.17 3.30 6.98
C ALA A 46 7.31 2.66 7.80
N PRO A 47 8.28 3.41 8.36
CA PRO A 47 9.32 2.81 9.20
C PRO A 47 8.76 2.11 10.43
N MET A 48 7.81 2.73 11.13
CA MET A 48 7.17 2.15 12.33
C MET A 48 6.34 0.92 11.98
N GLU A 49 5.69 0.93 10.82
CA GLU A 49 4.89 -0.17 10.33
C GLU A 49 5.76 -1.37 9.98
N MET A 50 6.87 -1.16 9.29
CA MET A 50 7.81 -2.23 8.96
C MET A 50 8.48 -2.82 10.20
N GLU A 51 8.92 -1.99 11.13
CA GLU A 51 9.49 -2.44 12.41
C GLU A 51 8.51 -3.34 13.18
N ARG A 52 7.25 -2.90 13.33
CA ARG A 52 6.20 -3.68 14.00
C ARG A 52 5.89 -4.98 13.27
N THR A 53 5.83 -4.93 11.95
CA THR A 53 5.57 -6.12 11.12
C THR A 53 6.70 -7.13 11.24
N MET A 54 7.95 -6.70 11.15
CA MET A 54 9.12 -7.56 11.35
C MET A 54 9.11 -8.21 12.74
N THR A 55 8.85 -7.40 13.78
CA THR A 55 8.74 -7.89 15.16
C THR A 55 7.65 -8.96 15.30
N MET A 56 6.47 -8.72 14.77
CA MET A 56 5.34 -9.65 14.82
C MET A 56 5.62 -10.96 14.06
N LEU A 57 6.40 -10.89 13.00
CA LEU A 57 6.76 -12.04 12.18
C LEU A 57 8.05 -12.75 12.66
N GLY A 58 8.70 -12.22 13.71
CA GLY A 58 9.96 -12.78 14.24
C GLY A 58 11.14 -12.61 13.28
N ILE A 59 11.13 -11.57 12.44
CA ILE A 59 12.15 -11.28 11.44
C ILE A 59 13.13 -10.24 12.00
N THR A 60 14.41 -10.54 11.90
CA THR A 60 15.47 -9.63 12.35
C THR A 60 15.76 -8.57 11.29
N PRO A 61 15.94 -7.28 11.65
CA PRO A 61 16.38 -6.27 10.71
C PRO A 61 17.67 -6.70 9.95
N GLY A 62 17.67 -6.52 8.64
CA GLY A 62 18.80 -6.91 7.79
C GLY A 62 18.87 -8.40 7.39
N SER A 63 17.89 -9.23 7.80
CA SER A 63 17.87 -10.65 7.41
C SER A 63 17.17 -10.91 6.06
N LEU A 64 16.52 -9.92 5.49
CA LEU A 64 15.87 -10.03 4.18
C LEU A 64 16.91 -9.83 3.06
N THR A 65 17.75 -10.82 2.87
CA THR A 65 18.91 -10.73 1.97
C THR A 65 18.67 -11.37 0.61
N THR A 66 17.64 -12.20 0.49
CA THR A 66 17.27 -12.86 -0.76
C THR A 66 15.88 -12.45 -1.21
N PHE A 67 15.63 -12.50 -2.52
CA PHE A 67 14.31 -12.18 -3.07
C PHE A 67 13.19 -13.09 -2.54
N PRO A 68 13.36 -14.42 -2.37
CA PRO A 68 12.33 -15.26 -1.76
C PRO A 68 11.97 -14.87 -0.32
N GLU A 69 12.95 -14.50 0.52
CA GLU A 69 12.71 -14.04 1.89
C GLU A 69 11.93 -12.71 1.91
N LEU A 70 12.36 -11.78 1.06
CA LEU A 70 11.65 -10.50 0.91
C LEU A 70 10.23 -10.72 0.39
N ALA A 71 10.02 -11.61 -0.57
CA ALA A 71 8.73 -11.92 -1.13
C ALA A 71 7.77 -12.50 -0.09
N ASP A 72 8.21 -13.47 0.71
CA ASP A 72 7.42 -14.03 1.82
C ASP A 72 7.05 -12.94 2.82
N PHE A 73 8.02 -12.12 3.21
CA PHE A 73 7.78 -11.00 4.13
C PHE A 73 6.72 -10.04 3.59
N MET A 74 6.85 -9.59 2.35
CA MET A 74 5.94 -8.60 1.75
C MET A 74 4.50 -9.13 1.63
N ILE A 75 4.32 -10.40 1.26
CA ILE A 75 3.00 -11.05 1.20
C ILE A 75 2.37 -11.10 2.60
N ARG A 76 3.13 -11.49 3.61
CA ARG A 76 2.65 -11.56 5.00
C ARG A 76 2.35 -10.17 5.57
N ALA A 77 3.16 -9.16 5.22
CA ALA A 77 2.94 -7.78 5.62
C ALA A 77 1.61 -7.24 5.04
N LEU A 78 1.34 -7.50 3.75
CA LEU A 78 0.07 -7.13 3.12
C LEU A 78 -1.12 -7.81 3.81
N ASP A 79 -1.01 -9.12 4.12
CA ASP A 79 -2.06 -9.85 4.83
C ASP A 79 -2.32 -9.28 6.23
N MET A 80 -1.30 -8.78 6.91
CA MET A 80 -1.46 -8.17 8.24
C MET A 80 -2.14 -6.80 8.20
N VAL A 81 -1.87 -6.01 7.18
CA VAL A 81 -2.29 -4.60 7.08
C VAL A 81 -3.67 -4.46 6.44
N LEU A 82 -3.99 -5.27 5.44
CA LEU A 82 -5.25 -5.16 4.71
C LEU A 82 -6.32 -6.13 5.25
N PRO A 83 -7.59 -5.67 5.37
CA PRO A 83 -8.70 -6.58 5.64
C PRO A 83 -8.83 -7.64 4.53
N ALA A 84 -9.19 -8.87 4.89
CA ALA A 84 -9.38 -9.95 3.92
C ALA A 84 -10.42 -9.60 2.85
N SER A 85 -11.44 -8.81 3.20
CA SER A 85 -12.46 -8.32 2.26
C SER A 85 -11.93 -7.36 1.19
N ILE A 86 -10.78 -6.74 1.42
CA ILE A 86 -10.09 -5.88 0.47
C ILE A 86 -9.02 -6.70 -0.28
N LEU A 87 -8.24 -7.48 0.48
CA LEU A 87 -7.13 -8.25 -0.05
C LEU A 87 -7.56 -9.27 -1.12
N ARG A 88 -8.75 -9.80 -1.04
CA ARG A 88 -9.30 -10.74 -2.06
C ARG A 88 -9.40 -10.15 -3.47
N HIS A 89 -9.39 -8.83 -3.61
CA HIS A 89 -9.42 -8.10 -4.88
C HIS A 89 -8.04 -7.60 -5.34
N TYR A 90 -7.02 -7.92 -4.56
CA TYR A 90 -5.63 -7.58 -4.85
C TYR A 90 -4.84 -8.84 -5.16
N HIS A 91 -4.21 -8.86 -6.31
CA HIS A 91 -3.39 -9.97 -6.77
C HIS A 91 -1.92 -9.57 -6.77
N ALA A 92 -1.15 -10.24 -5.93
CA ALA A 92 0.31 -10.13 -5.92
C ALA A 92 0.91 -11.38 -6.57
N THR A 93 1.72 -11.20 -7.61
CA THR A 93 2.44 -12.29 -8.27
C THR A 93 3.92 -12.07 -8.11
N ILE A 94 4.61 -13.10 -7.62
CA ILE A 94 6.06 -13.10 -7.46
C ILE A 94 6.69 -13.60 -8.76
N GLN A 95 7.54 -12.78 -9.35
CA GLN A 95 8.27 -13.10 -10.59
C GLN A 95 9.77 -13.04 -10.32
N PRO A 96 10.40 -14.19 -10.03
CA PRO A 96 11.86 -14.22 -9.86
C PRO A 96 12.59 -13.70 -11.11
N PRO A 97 13.78 -13.10 -10.94
CA PRO A 97 14.54 -13.10 -9.69
C PRO A 97 14.26 -11.92 -8.75
N ASP A 98 13.48 -10.91 -9.14
CA ASP A 98 13.50 -9.60 -8.52
C ASP A 98 12.18 -8.81 -8.58
N THR A 99 11.10 -9.40 -9.11
CA THR A 99 9.92 -8.61 -9.47
C THR A 99 8.66 -9.03 -8.70
N PHE A 100 7.99 -8.02 -8.11
CA PHE A 100 6.64 -8.13 -7.56
C PHE A 100 5.67 -7.49 -8.54
N ARG A 101 4.72 -8.26 -9.08
CA ARG A 101 3.61 -7.73 -9.86
C ARG A 101 2.41 -7.51 -8.97
N TRP A 102 1.80 -6.32 -9.05
CA TRP A 102 0.50 -6.05 -8.43
C TRP A 102 -0.58 -5.89 -9.48
N GLU A 103 -1.78 -6.28 -9.11
CA GLU A 103 -2.99 -6.03 -9.90
C GLU A 103 -4.20 -5.91 -8.97
N TRP A 104 -5.00 -4.87 -9.19
CA TRP A 104 -6.32 -4.75 -8.59
C TRP A 104 -7.38 -5.18 -9.59
N GLU A 105 -8.38 -5.93 -9.14
CA GLU A 105 -9.58 -6.18 -9.95
C GLU A 105 -10.21 -4.85 -10.38
N PRO A 106 -10.79 -4.78 -11.60
CA PRO A 106 -11.36 -3.55 -12.13
C PRO A 106 -12.40 -2.94 -11.19
N GLY A 107 -12.16 -1.69 -10.78
CA GLY A 107 -13.04 -0.95 -9.88
C GLY A 107 -12.93 -1.31 -8.40
N GLU A 108 -12.14 -2.30 -7.99
CA GLU A 108 -12.13 -2.87 -6.64
C GLU A 108 -11.07 -2.28 -5.70
N CYS A 109 -10.16 -1.43 -6.18
CA CYS A 109 -9.22 -0.74 -5.30
C CYS A 109 -10.00 0.12 -4.27
N PHE A 110 -9.76 -0.12 -2.99
CA PHE A 110 -10.45 0.57 -1.89
C PHE A 110 -10.23 2.09 -1.91
N ALA A 111 -9.01 2.53 -2.23
CA ALA A 111 -8.72 3.95 -2.36
C ALA A 111 -9.47 4.57 -3.54
N TYR A 112 -9.49 3.92 -4.70
CA TYR A 112 -10.28 4.37 -5.85
C TYR A 112 -11.76 4.57 -5.51
N LYS A 113 -12.36 3.60 -4.81
CA LYS A 113 -13.76 3.70 -4.37
C LYS A 113 -13.98 4.91 -3.46
N GLY A 114 -13.10 5.09 -2.47
CA GLY A 114 -13.19 6.21 -1.51
C GLY A 114 -13.02 7.58 -2.15
N ILE A 115 -11.99 7.77 -2.97
CA ILE A 115 -11.71 9.05 -3.62
C ILE A 115 -12.71 9.39 -4.73
N LYS A 116 -13.31 8.38 -5.37
CA LYS A 116 -14.41 8.58 -6.31
C LYS A 116 -15.66 9.09 -5.60
N LEU A 117 -16.00 8.55 -4.43
CA LEU A 117 -17.08 9.08 -3.59
C LEU A 117 -16.80 10.49 -3.08
N ALA A 118 -15.54 10.81 -2.78
CA ALA A 118 -15.13 12.16 -2.40
C ALA A 118 -15.10 13.17 -3.57
N GLY A 119 -15.32 12.72 -4.82
CA GLY A 119 -15.39 13.57 -6.01
C GLY A 119 -14.05 14.16 -6.45
N CYS A 120 -12.93 13.54 -6.12
CA CYS A 120 -11.57 14.07 -6.41
C CYS A 120 -10.63 13.09 -7.09
N VAL A 121 -11.18 12.01 -7.67
CA VAL A 121 -10.41 10.91 -8.26
C VAL A 121 -9.48 11.35 -9.40
N ASP A 122 -9.84 12.37 -10.14
CA ASP A 122 -9.10 12.99 -11.25
C ASP A 122 -7.81 13.71 -10.79
N ARG A 123 -7.76 14.11 -9.52
CA ARG A 123 -6.63 14.87 -8.94
C ARG A 123 -5.96 14.17 -7.76
N TYR A 124 -6.36 12.93 -7.48
CA TYR A 124 -5.79 12.17 -6.37
C TYR A 124 -4.40 11.65 -6.71
N SER A 125 -3.43 11.92 -5.83
CA SER A 125 -2.11 11.28 -5.86
C SER A 125 -2.17 9.91 -5.20
N CYS A 126 -1.81 8.85 -5.94
CA CYS A 126 -1.94 7.48 -5.46
C CYS A 126 -1.14 7.23 -4.18
N GLY A 127 -1.85 7.01 -3.06
CA GLY A 127 -1.25 6.66 -1.77
C GLY A 127 -0.97 5.17 -1.61
N VAL A 128 -1.70 4.30 -2.32
CA VAL A 128 -1.60 2.83 -2.13
C VAL A 128 -0.23 2.31 -2.59
N ILE A 129 0.13 2.55 -3.84
CA ILE A 129 1.41 2.09 -4.38
C ILE A 129 2.58 2.89 -3.78
N TYR A 130 2.36 4.18 -3.52
CA TYR A 130 3.32 5.01 -2.80
C TYR A 130 3.69 4.43 -1.42
N ARG A 131 2.71 3.88 -0.67
CA ARG A 131 2.95 3.23 0.63
C ARG A 131 3.86 2.01 0.49
N ILE A 132 3.65 1.19 -0.53
CA ILE A 132 4.51 0.04 -0.79
C ILE A 132 5.96 0.49 -1.09
N GLY A 133 6.14 1.55 -1.88
CA GLY A 133 7.45 2.16 -2.07
C GLY A 133 8.09 2.61 -0.76
N CYS A 134 7.34 3.29 0.11
CA CYS A 134 7.84 3.71 1.43
C CYS A 134 8.21 2.51 2.34
N TRP A 135 7.62 1.33 2.16
CA TRP A 135 8.04 0.13 2.87
C TRP A 135 9.42 -0.35 2.42
N PHE A 136 9.70 -0.34 1.11
CA PHE A 136 11.05 -0.67 0.60
C PHE A 136 12.09 0.36 1.07
N ASP A 137 11.74 1.66 1.06
CA ASP A 137 12.59 2.71 1.63
C ASP A 137 12.92 2.43 3.10
N ALA A 138 11.91 2.05 3.90
CA ALA A 138 12.08 1.74 5.32
C ALA A 138 12.93 0.48 5.58
N LEU A 139 12.91 -0.47 4.65
CA LEU A 139 13.74 -1.67 4.69
C LEU A 139 15.16 -1.44 4.14
N GLY A 140 15.44 -0.27 3.57
CA GLY A 140 16.72 0.05 2.94
C GLY A 140 16.96 -0.71 1.63
N ILE A 141 15.89 -1.11 0.94
CA ILE A 141 15.94 -1.88 -0.32
C ILE A 141 15.73 -0.92 -1.48
N GLU A 142 16.65 -0.94 -2.43
CA GLU A 142 16.50 -0.20 -3.68
C GLU A 142 15.42 -0.83 -4.55
N TYR A 143 14.57 0.01 -5.15
CA TYR A 143 13.47 -0.45 -5.99
C TYR A 143 13.13 0.56 -7.08
N ARG A 144 12.39 0.10 -8.08
CA ARG A 144 11.68 0.95 -9.06
C ARG A 144 10.27 0.42 -9.27
N ILE A 145 9.33 1.32 -9.55
CA ILE A 145 7.92 1.01 -9.78
C ILE A 145 7.57 1.33 -11.23
N GLU A 146 7.02 0.39 -11.96
CA GLU A 146 6.71 0.51 -13.38
C GLU A 146 5.27 0.05 -13.69
N PRO A 147 4.39 0.96 -14.14
CA PRO A 147 4.55 2.41 -14.13
C PRO A 147 4.50 2.98 -12.71
N ASN A 148 5.21 4.07 -12.44
CA ASN A 148 5.08 4.78 -11.17
C ASN A 148 3.81 5.64 -11.19
N PRO A 149 2.77 5.31 -10.40
CA PRO A 149 1.49 6.00 -10.48
C PRO A 149 1.51 7.28 -9.62
N ASP A 150 1.65 8.43 -10.26
CA ASP A 150 1.44 9.72 -9.60
C ASP A 150 -0.05 10.02 -9.39
N THR A 151 -0.92 9.46 -10.22
CA THR A 151 -2.36 9.61 -10.23
C THR A 151 -3.08 8.27 -10.09
N CYS A 152 -4.40 8.25 -10.12
CA CYS A 152 -5.18 7.03 -10.01
C CYS A 152 -5.27 6.28 -11.34
N MET A 153 -4.44 5.25 -11.55
CA MET A 153 -4.45 4.43 -12.77
C MET A 153 -5.81 3.78 -13.05
N MET A 154 -6.55 3.37 -12.02
CA MET A 154 -7.89 2.81 -12.17
C MET A 154 -8.87 3.82 -12.78
N HIS A 155 -8.70 5.11 -12.47
CA HIS A 155 -9.49 6.18 -13.09
C HIS A 155 -9.07 6.45 -14.52
N GLU A 156 -7.76 6.62 -14.74
CA GLU A 156 -7.23 7.05 -16.04
C GLU A 156 -7.28 5.96 -17.11
N LYS A 157 -7.02 4.70 -16.70
CA LYS A 157 -6.78 3.58 -17.62
C LYS A 157 -7.82 2.47 -17.51
N GLY A 158 -8.72 2.53 -16.51
CA GLY A 158 -9.68 1.47 -16.22
C GLY A 158 -9.06 0.23 -15.54
N TYR A 159 -7.76 0.23 -15.28
CA TYR A 159 -7.04 -0.84 -14.57
C TYR A 159 -5.98 -0.25 -13.63
N CYS A 160 -5.54 -1.03 -12.66
CA CYS A 160 -4.42 -0.68 -11.79
C CYS A 160 -3.52 -1.90 -11.60
N ARG A 161 -2.43 -1.94 -12.35
CA ARG A 161 -1.42 -3.01 -12.31
C ARG A 161 -0.06 -2.49 -12.72
N GLY A 162 0.99 -3.17 -12.28
CA GLY A 162 2.38 -2.87 -12.63
C GLY A 162 3.36 -3.77 -11.91
N ASP A 163 4.62 -3.42 -12.01
CA ASP A 163 5.74 -4.18 -11.46
C ASP A 163 6.54 -3.32 -10.49
N ILE A 164 6.96 -3.92 -9.38
CA ILE A 164 7.96 -3.37 -8.48
C ILE A 164 9.19 -4.26 -8.62
N ILE A 165 10.25 -3.69 -9.13
CA ILE A 165 11.50 -4.39 -9.39
C ILE A 165 12.48 -3.96 -8.30
N VAL A 166 13.02 -4.92 -7.56
CA VAL A 166 13.91 -4.67 -6.43
C VAL A 166 15.36 -5.01 -6.79
N ASN A 167 16.30 -4.28 -6.20
CA ASN A 167 17.72 -4.55 -6.32
C ASN A 167 18.25 -4.91 -4.93
N LEU A 168 18.42 -6.21 -4.67
CA LEU A 168 19.00 -6.69 -3.43
C LEU A 168 20.52 -6.70 -3.57
N PRO A 169 21.26 -6.23 -2.55
CA PRO A 169 22.70 -6.39 -2.52
C PRO A 169 23.04 -7.89 -2.52
N GLY A 170 23.80 -8.32 -3.52
CA GLY A 170 24.27 -9.71 -3.66
C GLY A 170 25.24 -10.13 -2.57
#